data_03680d242ed0dcc29cabf49df4b546e8
#
_entry.id   03680d242ed0dcc29cabf49df4b546e8
#
_cell.length_a   1.000
_cell.length_b   1.000
_cell.length_c   1.000
_cell.angle_alpha   90.00
_cell.angle_beta   90.00
_cell.angle_gamma   90.00
#
_symmetry.space_group_name_H-M   'P 1'
#
loop_
_entity.id
_entity.type
_entity.pdbx_description
1 polymer ?
#
loop_
_entity_poly.entity_id
_entity_poly.type
_entity_poly.pdbx_seq_one_letter_code
_entity_poly.pdbx_strand_id
1 'polypeptide(L)'
;CIYDKCVLHQCNYILKWQNANKDIIYCPASIENASQYNTGEEGNKILMLGYNQLMAYISLDDDTVVIDRNLRLFVDYNKVNPIPYKVTRPDTVAFSYGKNRVMCLVLTEDQYNPKTDSIENWLCDYFKVSTVTITYSGNPTIRVGGTKTLRVDTTETVTWSVESDVGATIIPDGNSVKVKCPNDMSFVDKTITVKATVGSDVGECILTITGGL
;
A
#
# COMPACT_ATOMS: atom_id res chain seq x y z
N CYS A 1 45.13 4.33 -13.83
CA CYS A 1 43.79 3.77 -13.47
C CYS A 1 43.40 4.30 -12.11
N ILE A 2 42.30 5.02 -12.01
CA ILE A 2 41.73 5.45 -10.74
C ILE A 2 40.73 4.34 -10.35
N TYR A 3 41.03 3.62 -9.29
CA TYR A 3 40.09 2.63 -8.74
C TYR A 3 39.28 3.31 -7.66
N ASP A 4 37.95 3.38 -7.83
CA ASP A 4 37.08 3.79 -6.76
C ASP A 4 36.99 2.64 -5.74
N LYS A 5 37.23 2.94 -4.48
CA LYS A 5 36.96 2.00 -3.39
C LYS A 5 35.43 1.84 -3.28
N CYS A 6 34.92 0.62 -3.41
CA CYS A 6 33.53 0.31 -3.15
C CYS A 6 33.42 -0.63 -1.95
N VAL A 7 32.35 -0.47 -1.18
CA VAL A 7 31.95 -1.41 -0.13
C VAL A 7 30.81 -2.25 -0.70
N LEU A 8 31.00 -3.56 -0.71
CA LEU A 8 29.98 -4.50 -1.13
C LEU A 8 29.26 -5.01 0.11
N HIS A 9 27.95 -4.78 0.16
CA HIS A 9 27.07 -5.39 1.15
C HIS A 9 26.40 -6.60 0.53
N GLN A 10 26.62 -7.78 1.10
CA GLN A 10 25.90 -8.97 0.69
C GLN A 10 24.47 -8.89 1.22
N CYS A 11 23.48 -8.84 0.32
CA CYS A 11 22.09 -8.87 0.71
C CYS A 11 21.70 -10.28 1.14
N ASN A 12 21.17 -10.40 2.36
CA ASN A 12 20.71 -11.66 2.95
C ASN A 12 19.19 -11.71 3.07
N TYR A 13 18.50 -10.63 2.69
CA TYR A 13 17.05 -10.51 2.77
C TYR A 13 16.49 -9.64 1.63
N ILE A 14 15.17 -9.77 1.38
CA ILE A 14 14.42 -8.87 0.51
C ILE A 14 13.32 -8.25 1.38
N LEU A 15 13.47 -6.97 1.69
CA LEU A 15 12.42 -6.19 2.33
C LEU A 15 11.28 -5.97 1.36
N LYS A 16 10.06 -5.92 1.89
CA LYS A 16 8.85 -5.80 1.11
C LYS A 16 7.86 -4.87 1.80
N TRP A 17 7.34 -3.88 1.06
CA TRP A 17 6.31 -2.98 1.56
C TRP A 17 5.41 -2.50 0.42
N GLN A 18 4.31 -1.87 0.77
CA GLN A 18 3.44 -1.16 -0.17
C GLN A 18 3.76 0.34 -0.14
N ASN A 19 3.97 0.94 -1.33
CA ASN A 19 4.16 2.39 -1.44
C ASN A 19 2.81 3.16 -1.36
N ALA A 20 2.86 4.48 -1.46
CA ALA A 20 1.66 5.33 -1.42
C ALA A 20 0.68 5.03 -2.57
N ASN A 21 1.18 4.55 -3.72
CA ASN A 21 0.38 4.17 -4.88
C ASN A 21 -0.21 2.76 -4.77
N LYS A 22 0.06 2.04 -3.67
CA LYS A 22 -0.33 0.65 -3.42
C LYS A 22 0.46 -0.38 -4.22
N ASP A 23 1.55 0.02 -4.87
CA ASP A 23 2.46 -0.90 -5.52
C ASP A 23 3.32 -1.61 -4.48
N ILE A 24 3.63 -2.88 -4.74
CA ILE A 24 4.49 -3.66 -3.87
C ILE A 24 5.94 -3.45 -4.28
N ILE A 25 6.74 -2.91 -3.37
CA ILE A 25 8.17 -2.68 -3.56
C ILE A 25 8.95 -3.85 -2.97
N TYR A 26 9.99 -4.29 -3.68
CA TYR A 26 10.93 -5.33 -3.25
C TYR A 26 12.33 -4.70 -3.21
N CYS A 27 12.94 -4.68 -2.04
CA CYS A 27 14.25 -4.08 -1.86
C CYS A 27 15.25 -5.08 -1.25
N PRO A 28 16.31 -5.45 -1.98
CA PRO A 28 17.40 -6.22 -1.41
C PRO A 28 18.05 -5.49 -0.23
N ALA A 29 18.26 -6.19 0.87
CA ALA A 29 18.78 -5.63 2.09
C ALA A 29 19.85 -6.53 2.72
N SER A 30 20.84 -5.93 3.36
CA SER A 30 21.72 -6.60 4.30
C SER A 30 21.21 -6.32 5.70
N ILE A 31 20.71 -7.36 6.37
CA ILE A 31 20.15 -7.23 7.72
C ILE A 31 21.11 -7.86 8.71
N GLU A 32 21.44 -7.09 9.73
CA GLU A 32 22.33 -7.49 10.80
C GLU A 32 21.64 -7.36 12.16
N ASN A 33 21.92 -8.33 13.02
CA ASN A 33 21.49 -8.22 14.41
C ASN A 33 22.45 -7.25 15.12
N ALA A 34 21.96 -6.12 15.48
CA ALA A 34 22.75 -5.04 16.05
C ALA A 34 23.25 -5.29 17.48
N SER A 35 22.81 -6.37 18.11
CA SER A 35 23.34 -6.81 19.42
C SER A 35 24.74 -7.43 19.33
N GLN A 36 25.27 -7.70 18.15
CA GLN A 36 26.63 -8.16 17.96
C GLN A 36 27.56 -6.98 17.71
N TYR A 37 28.28 -6.61 18.75
CA TYR A 37 29.55 -5.89 18.79
C TYR A 37 30.14 -5.49 17.43
N ASN A 38 29.84 -4.31 16.97
CA ASN A 38 30.69 -3.68 15.97
C ASN A 38 31.81 -2.95 16.70
N THR A 39 32.84 -3.70 17.12
CA THR A 39 34.13 -3.17 17.47
C THR A 39 34.92 -2.85 16.19
N GLY A 40 34.30 -2.10 15.28
CA GLY A 40 35.01 -1.47 14.18
C GLY A 40 35.72 -0.24 14.71
N GLU A 41 37.06 -0.30 14.77
CA GLU A 41 37.95 0.82 15.06
C GLU A 41 37.89 1.88 13.98
N GLU A 42 36.75 2.52 13.76
CA GLU A 42 36.68 3.79 13.04
C GLU A 42 35.72 4.74 13.71
N GLY A 43 36.26 5.53 14.60
CA GLY A 43 35.68 6.80 15.03
C GLY A 43 34.44 6.72 15.87
N ASN A 44 34.54 6.71 17.19
CA ASN A 44 33.68 7.27 18.24
C ASN A 44 32.14 7.33 18.00
N LYS A 45 31.55 6.43 17.23
CA LYS A 45 30.11 6.30 17.12
C LYS A 45 29.68 4.90 17.53
N ILE A 46 29.64 4.65 18.83
CA ILE A 46 28.95 3.47 19.37
C ILE A 46 27.45 3.71 19.19
N LEU A 47 26.87 3.10 18.17
CA LEU A 47 25.42 2.98 18.08
C LEU A 47 25.02 1.88 19.07
N MET A 48 24.59 2.25 20.27
CA MET A 48 24.01 1.29 21.20
C MET A 48 22.60 0.97 20.72
N LEU A 49 22.40 -0.22 20.17
CA LEU A 49 21.10 -0.71 19.77
C LEU A 49 20.49 -1.51 20.93
N GLY A 50 19.18 -1.37 21.12
CA GLY A 50 18.44 -2.13 22.11
C GLY A 50 18.30 -3.62 21.71
N TYR A 51 17.92 -4.46 22.67
CA TYR A 51 17.80 -5.91 22.49
C TYR A 51 16.87 -6.34 21.35
N ASN A 52 15.93 -5.50 20.93
CA ASN A 52 14.90 -5.80 19.93
C ASN A 52 15.05 -4.93 18.68
N GLN A 53 16.29 -4.65 18.30
CA GLN A 53 16.58 -3.80 17.13
C GLN A 53 17.46 -4.52 16.12
N LEU A 54 17.19 -4.26 14.86
CA LEU A 54 17.96 -4.71 13.71
C LEU A 54 18.46 -3.50 12.93
N MET A 55 19.59 -3.68 12.23
CA MET A 55 20.05 -2.74 11.21
C MET A 55 19.85 -3.34 9.84
N ALA A 56 19.24 -2.59 8.94
CA ALA A 56 19.11 -2.96 7.55
C ALA A 56 19.80 -1.94 6.65
N TYR A 57 20.70 -2.41 5.82
CA TYR A 57 21.38 -1.60 4.80
C TYR A 57 20.73 -1.85 3.46
N ILE A 58 20.26 -0.80 2.82
CA ILE A 58 19.58 -0.84 1.52
C ILE A 58 20.16 0.18 0.56
N SER A 59 19.96 -0.04 -0.73
CA SER A 59 20.29 0.99 -1.74
C SER A 59 19.41 2.22 -1.55
N LEU A 60 19.99 3.40 -1.72
CA LEU A 60 19.23 4.65 -1.74
C LEU A 60 18.92 5.02 -3.19
N ASP A 61 17.68 4.81 -3.58
CA ASP A 61 17.09 5.09 -4.87
C ASP A 61 15.74 5.82 -4.73
N ASP A 62 15.00 5.98 -5.81
CA ASP A 62 13.73 6.71 -5.83
C ASP A 62 12.64 6.02 -5.00
N ASP A 63 12.67 4.69 -4.86
CA ASP A 63 11.70 3.93 -4.08
C ASP A 63 12.04 3.93 -2.59
N THR A 64 13.33 3.98 -2.25
CA THR A 64 13.80 3.89 -0.86
C THR A 64 14.00 5.25 -0.20
N VAL A 65 14.24 6.32 -0.98
CA VAL A 65 14.41 7.69 -0.45
C VAL A 65 13.17 8.20 0.28
N VAL A 66 12.00 7.67 -0.06
CA VAL A 66 10.71 8.03 0.56
C VAL A 66 10.40 7.24 1.82
N ILE A 67 11.27 6.30 2.21
CA ILE A 67 11.10 5.55 3.46
C ILE A 67 11.24 6.52 4.64
N ASP A 68 10.20 6.59 5.43
CA ASP A 68 10.14 7.42 6.62
C ASP A 68 9.98 6.56 7.89
N ARG A 69 10.03 7.21 9.02
CA ARG A 69 9.71 6.59 10.32
C ARG A 69 8.30 6.02 10.28
N ASN A 70 8.12 4.95 11.03
CA ASN A 70 6.87 4.20 11.16
C ASN A 70 6.53 3.25 10.00
N LEU A 71 7.28 3.20 8.90
CA LEU A 71 7.13 2.10 7.95
C LEU A 71 7.33 0.77 8.69
N ARG A 72 6.37 -0.14 8.56
CA ARG A 72 6.39 -1.46 9.19
C ARG A 72 6.71 -2.52 8.16
N LEU A 73 7.54 -3.48 8.55
CA LEU A 73 8.09 -4.50 7.67
C LEU A 73 8.12 -5.85 8.39
N PHE A 74 7.82 -6.93 7.69
CA PHE A 74 8.21 -8.26 8.15
C PHE A 74 9.65 -8.54 7.73
N VAL A 75 10.48 -8.95 8.69
CA VAL A 75 11.90 -9.28 8.48
C VAL A 75 12.14 -10.77 8.68
N ASP A 76 11.26 -11.45 9.42
CA ASP A 76 11.35 -12.87 9.68
C ASP A 76 10.37 -13.64 8.78
N TYR A 77 10.69 -14.92 8.51
CA TYR A 77 9.82 -15.84 7.78
C TYR A 77 8.93 -16.70 8.68
N ASN A 78 8.89 -16.43 9.97
CA ASN A 78 8.08 -17.18 10.92
C ASN A 78 6.59 -16.82 10.77
N LYS A 79 5.86 -17.59 9.95
CA LYS A 79 4.43 -17.39 9.73
C LYS A 79 3.53 -17.79 10.91
N VAL A 80 4.06 -18.54 11.87
CA VAL A 80 3.29 -19.00 13.03
C VAL A 80 3.21 -17.91 14.08
N ASN A 81 4.30 -17.15 14.27
CA ASN A 81 4.37 -16.02 15.18
C ASN A 81 5.14 -14.89 14.48
N PRO A 82 4.48 -14.18 13.55
CA PRO A 82 5.13 -13.13 12.79
C PRO A 82 5.44 -11.93 13.69
N ILE A 83 6.67 -11.47 13.62
CA ILE A 83 7.12 -10.29 14.34
C ILE A 83 7.38 -9.19 13.30
N PRO A 84 6.54 -8.15 13.23
CA PRO A 84 6.83 -6.99 12.41
C PRO A 84 7.89 -6.11 13.07
N TYR A 85 8.60 -5.38 12.24
CA TYR A 85 9.58 -4.37 12.65
C TYR A 85 9.16 -3.02 12.10
N LYS A 86 9.34 -2.00 12.90
CA LYS A 86 9.05 -0.62 12.53
C LYS A 86 10.35 0.16 12.31
N VAL A 87 10.42 0.92 11.23
CA VAL A 87 11.51 1.87 10.98
C VAL A 87 11.43 2.97 12.04
N THR A 88 12.42 3.03 12.92
CA THR A 88 12.51 4.07 13.94
C THR A 88 13.48 5.18 13.57
N ARG A 89 14.47 4.85 12.72
CA ARG A 89 15.44 5.81 12.19
C ARG A 89 15.89 5.41 10.79
N PRO A 90 15.49 6.15 9.73
CA PRO A 90 16.18 6.11 8.45
C PRO A 90 17.41 7.03 8.54
N ASP A 91 18.60 6.50 8.23
CA ASP A 91 19.83 7.27 8.24
C ASP A 91 20.45 7.29 6.84
N THR A 92 20.29 8.39 6.17
CA THR A 92 20.86 8.64 4.85
C THR A 92 22.20 9.37 4.90
N VAL A 93 22.51 10.03 6.02
CA VAL A 93 23.65 10.96 6.12
C VAL A 93 24.96 10.23 6.31
N ALA A 94 24.97 9.18 7.13
CA ALA A 94 26.21 8.46 7.47
C ALA A 94 26.77 7.64 6.30
N PHE A 95 25.94 7.28 5.32
CA PHE A 95 26.27 6.36 4.23
C PHE A 95 26.18 6.97 2.83
N SER A 96 25.81 8.25 2.73
CA SER A 96 25.73 8.94 1.43
C SER A 96 27.08 9.53 1.01
N TYR A 97 28.06 8.67 0.79
CA TYR A 97 29.36 9.11 0.25
C TYR A 97 29.46 8.73 -1.24
N GLY A 98 29.51 9.73 -2.11
CA GLY A 98 29.65 9.53 -3.55
C GLY A 98 28.38 9.08 -4.29
N LYS A 99 28.56 8.42 -5.43
CA LYS A 99 27.49 7.97 -6.31
C LYS A 99 26.76 6.71 -5.82
N ASN A 100 27.38 5.96 -4.93
CA ASN A 100 26.82 4.72 -4.38
C ASN A 100 26.23 5.03 -3.00
N ARG A 101 24.95 5.37 -2.99
CA ARG A 101 24.25 5.73 -1.77
C ARG A 101 23.68 4.47 -1.11
N VAL A 102 23.99 4.32 0.17
CA VAL A 102 23.39 3.29 1.03
C VAL A 102 22.62 4.00 2.13
N MET A 103 21.42 3.53 2.43
CA MET A 103 20.64 3.97 3.57
C MET A 103 20.68 2.90 4.65
N CYS A 104 20.89 3.32 5.89
CA CYS A 104 20.78 2.44 7.06
C CYS A 104 19.44 2.67 7.73
N LEU A 105 18.66 1.60 7.88
CA LEU A 105 17.42 1.62 8.65
C LEU A 105 17.65 0.98 10.01
N VAL A 106 17.30 1.69 11.07
CA VAL A 106 17.16 1.09 12.39
C VAL A 106 15.71 0.61 12.52
N LEU A 107 15.57 -0.69 12.69
CA LEU A 107 14.30 -1.41 12.80
C LEU A 107 14.10 -1.84 14.25
N THR A 108 12.95 -1.55 14.82
CA THR A 108 12.58 -1.98 16.19
C THR A 108 11.37 -2.89 16.11
N GLU A 109 11.37 -3.96 16.89
CA GLU A 109 10.21 -4.86 17.00
C GLU A 109 8.92 -4.10 17.26
N ASP A 110 7.85 -4.51 16.60
CA ASP A 110 6.51 -3.96 16.73
C ASP A 110 5.49 -5.09 16.87
N GLN A 111 4.26 -4.75 17.20
CA GLN A 111 3.20 -5.72 17.40
C GLN A 111 2.50 -6.06 16.09
N TYR A 112 2.23 -7.34 15.89
CA TYR A 112 1.39 -7.82 14.79
C TYR A 112 -0.04 -7.31 14.91
N ASN A 113 -0.56 -6.73 13.84
CA ASN A 113 -1.94 -6.26 13.76
C ASN A 113 -2.74 -7.10 12.75
N PRO A 114 -3.59 -8.04 13.21
CA PRO A 114 -4.32 -8.92 12.31
C PRO A 114 -5.35 -8.21 11.40
N LYS A 115 -5.63 -6.92 11.64
CA LYS A 115 -6.56 -6.15 10.83
C LYS A 115 -5.90 -5.49 9.62
N THR A 116 -4.62 -5.19 9.72
CA THR A 116 -3.86 -4.46 8.69
C THR A 116 -2.70 -5.25 8.13
N ASP A 117 -2.19 -6.24 8.85
CA ASP A 117 -1.04 -7.02 8.42
C ASP A 117 -1.48 -8.31 7.70
N SER A 118 -0.89 -8.58 6.55
CA SER A 118 -1.17 -9.77 5.75
C SER A 118 0.00 -10.75 5.80
N ILE A 119 -0.17 -11.86 6.54
CA ILE A 119 0.81 -12.96 6.56
C ILE A 119 0.89 -13.65 5.19
N GLU A 120 -0.23 -13.77 4.49
CA GLU A 120 -0.29 -14.39 3.18
C GLU A 120 0.58 -13.64 2.16
N ASN A 121 0.45 -12.31 2.14
CA ASN A 121 1.21 -11.44 1.25
C ASN A 121 2.56 -11.04 1.84
N TRP A 122 2.82 -11.34 3.13
CA TRP A 122 4.00 -10.93 3.87
C TRP A 122 4.22 -9.43 3.84
N LEU A 123 3.16 -8.69 4.18
CA LEU A 123 3.13 -7.23 4.19
C LEU A 123 2.52 -6.71 5.48
N CYS A 124 3.19 -5.76 6.13
CA CYS A 124 2.60 -4.94 7.17
C CYS A 124 1.78 -3.82 6.55
N ASP A 125 0.72 -3.39 7.23
CA ASP A 125 -0.18 -2.32 6.80
C ASP A 125 -0.65 -2.51 5.35
N TYR A 126 -0.97 -3.75 5.01
CA TYR A 126 -1.37 -4.16 3.67
C TYR A 126 -2.73 -3.57 3.29
N PHE A 127 -2.72 -2.80 2.25
CA PHE A 127 -3.93 -2.34 1.60
C PHE A 127 -4.26 -3.25 0.43
N LYS A 128 -5.33 -4.03 0.57
CA LYS A 128 -5.81 -4.88 -0.52
C LYS A 128 -6.33 -3.99 -1.64
N VAL A 129 -5.64 -3.98 -2.78
CA VAL A 129 -6.14 -3.32 -3.98
C VAL A 129 -7.35 -4.12 -4.44
N SER A 130 -8.51 -3.48 -4.54
CA SER A 130 -9.69 -4.12 -5.08
C SER A 130 -9.44 -4.53 -6.53
N THR A 131 -9.63 -5.81 -6.82
CA THR A 131 -9.56 -6.34 -8.18
C THR A 131 -10.88 -6.17 -8.95
N VAL A 132 -11.96 -5.75 -8.25
CA VAL A 132 -13.28 -5.57 -8.83
C VAL A 132 -13.32 -4.25 -9.60
N THR A 133 -13.28 -4.32 -10.91
CA THR A 133 -13.39 -3.15 -11.78
C THR A 133 -14.82 -3.00 -12.27
N ILE A 134 -15.43 -1.86 -11.96
CA ILE A 134 -16.78 -1.51 -12.45
C ILE A 134 -16.62 -0.77 -13.79
N THR A 135 -17.21 -1.32 -14.84
CA THR A 135 -17.20 -0.76 -16.19
C THR A 135 -18.55 -0.13 -16.55
N TYR A 136 -18.53 0.89 -17.38
CA TYR A 136 -19.71 1.59 -17.87
C TYR A 136 -19.46 2.22 -19.23
N SER A 137 -20.52 2.55 -19.96
CA SER A 137 -20.42 3.24 -21.25
C SER A 137 -20.36 4.76 -21.06
N GLY A 138 -19.46 5.44 -21.73
CA GLY A 138 -19.30 6.89 -21.71
C GLY A 138 -18.69 7.43 -20.41
N ASN A 139 -19.05 8.65 -20.01
CA ASN A 139 -18.50 9.31 -18.81
C ASN A 139 -19.14 8.76 -17.53
N PRO A 140 -18.48 8.90 -16.36
CA PRO A 140 -19.03 8.52 -15.06
C PRO A 140 -20.07 9.53 -14.56
N THR A 141 -21.07 9.77 -15.39
CA THR A 141 -22.16 10.72 -15.10
C THR A 141 -23.50 10.06 -15.26
N ILE A 142 -24.50 10.57 -14.51
CA ILE A 142 -25.91 10.18 -14.62
C ILE A 142 -26.76 11.43 -14.66
N ARG A 143 -27.75 11.47 -15.56
CA ARG A 143 -28.67 12.61 -15.62
C ARG A 143 -29.73 12.53 -14.51
N VAL A 144 -30.19 13.69 -14.07
CA VAL A 144 -31.38 13.79 -13.22
C VAL A 144 -32.53 13.03 -13.85
N GLY A 145 -33.21 12.16 -13.08
CA GLY A 145 -34.25 11.26 -13.56
C GLY A 145 -33.80 10.13 -14.49
N GLY A 146 -32.52 10.10 -14.83
CA GLY A 146 -31.93 9.12 -15.74
C GLY A 146 -31.54 7.80 -15.09
N THR A 147 -31.04 6.90 -15.93
CA THR A 147 -30.58 5.56 -15.55
C THR A 147 -29.19 5.31 -16.14
N LYS A 148 -28.30 4.73 -15.36
CA LYS A 148 -26.96 4.30 -15.80
C LYS A 148 -26.78 2.82 -15.52
N THR A 149 -26.26 2.09 -16.49
CA THR A 149 -25.90 0.67 -16.30
C THR A 149 -24.42 0.54 -16.03
N LEU A 150 -24.08 -0.17 -14.96
CA LEU A 150 -22.73 -0.54 -14.58
C LEU A 150 -22.58 -2.04 -14.68
N ARG A 151 -21.36 -2.52 -14.91
CA ARG A 151 -21.05 -3.95 -15.06
C ARG A 151 -19.71 -4.29 -14.41
N VAL A 152 -19.61 -5.53 -13.94
CA VAL A 152 -18.36 -6.15 -13.51
C VAL A 152 -18.10 -7.37 -14.40
N ASP A 153 -16.87 -7.49 -14.90
CA ASP A 153 -16.47 -8.67 -15.68
C ASP A 153 -15.92 -9.74 -14.72
N THR A 154 -16.82 -10.65 -14.32
CA THR A 154 -16.51 -11.76 -13.42
C THR A 154 -17.46 -12.93 -13.69
N THR A 155 -17.03 -14.13 -13.34
CA THR A 155 -17.89 -15.34 -13.32
C THR A 155 -18.47 -15.61 -11.94
N GLU A 156 -18.07 -14.84 -10.92
CA GLU A 156 -18.52 -14.96 -9.54
C GLU A 156 -19.78 -14.12 -9.30
N THR A 157 -20.48 -14.43 -8.21
CA THR A 157 -21.68 -13.67 -7.80
C THR A 157 -21.28 -12.27 -7.33
N VAL A 158 -21.92 -11.24 -7.90
CA VAL A 158 -21.73 -9.84 -7.54
C VAL A 158 -22.86 -9.38 -6.63
N THR A 159 -22.48 -8.80 -5.50
CA THR A 159 -23.43 -8.09 -4.60
C THR A 159 -23.29 -6.60 -4.83
N TRP A 160 -24.38 -5.94 -5.20
CA TRP A 160 -24.41 -4.50 -5.47
C TRP A 160 -25.00 -3.71 -4.31
N SER A 161 -24.39 -2.57 -4.00
CA SER A 161 -24.92 -1.60 -3.05
C SER A 161 -24.73 -0.17 -3.55
N VAL A 162 -25.53 0.77 -3.02
CA VAL A 162 -25.44 2.18 -3.35
C VAL A 162 -25.41 3.03 -2.09
N GLU A 163 -24.50 3.98 -2.05
CA GLU A 163 -24.43 5.01 -1.02
C GLU A 163 -24.72 6.36 -1.68
N SER A 164 -25.76 7.03 -1.21
CA SER A 164 -26.22 8.25 -1.84
C SER A 164 -27.11 9.07 -0.91
N ASP A 165 -26.78 10.36 -0.76
CA ASP A 165 -27.59 11.33 -0.01
C ASP A 165 -28.77 11.86 -0.82
N VAL A 166 -28.91 11.43 -2.09
CA VAL A 166 -29.94 11.92 -3.01
C VAL A 166 -31.07 10.90 -3.21
N GLY A 167 -31.04 9.74 -2.51
CA GLY A 167 -32.06 8.72 -2.64
C GLY A 167 -32.02 7.95 -3.97
N ALA A 168 -30.83 7.80 -4.55
CA ALA A 168 -30.64 6.95 -5.72
C ALA A 168 -30.98 5.49 -5.41
N THR A 169 -31.52 4.77 -6.38
CA THR A 169 -31.87 3.36 -6.25
C THR A 169 -31.15 2.51 -7.26
N ILE A 170 -30.96 1.22 -6.94
CA ILE A 170 -30.32 0.26 -7.83
C ILE A 170 -31.25 -0.93 -8.11
N ILE A 171 -31.11 -1.48 -9.30
CA ILE A 171 -31.80 -2.72 -9.74
C ILE A 171 -30.66 -3.66 -10.22
N PRO A 172 -30.21 -4.59 -9.34
CA PRO A 172 -29.20 -5.58 -9.70
C PRO A 172 -29.74 -6.58 -10.74
N ASP A 173 -28.85 -7.00 -11.65
CA ASP A 173 -29.12 -8.02 -12.65
C ASP A 173 -27.81 -8.81 -12.89
N GLY A 174 -27.55 -9.79 -12.01
CA GLY A 174 -26.31 -10.57 -12.03
C GLY A 174 -25.07 -9.67 -11.94
N ASN A 175 -24.20 -9.77 -12.93
CA ASN A 175 -22.96 -8.98 -13.02
C ASN A 175 -23.19 -7.53 -13.50
N SER A 176 -24.43 -7.11 -13.64
CA SER A 176 -24.78 -5.74 -13.99
C SER A 176 -25.76 -5.14 -12.98
N VAL A 177 -25.79 -3.81 -12.96
CA VAL A 177 -26.73 -3.06 -12.13
C VAL A 177 -27.22 -1.83 -12.87
N LYS A 178 -28.50 -1.54 -12.78
CA LYS A 178 -29.08 -0.28 -13.24
C LYS A 178 -29.20 0.66 -12.06
N VAL A 179 -28.51 1.77 -12.13
CA VAL A 179 -28.61 2.87 -11.15
C VAL A 179 -29.61 3.88 -11.65
N LYS A 180 -30.58 4.24 -10.82
CA LYS A 180 -31.60 5.24 -11.14
C LYS A 180 -31.43 6.46 -10.26
N CYS A 181 -31.27 7.63 -10.89
CA CYS A 181 -31.21 8.92 -10.22
C CYS A 181 -32.64 9.47 -10.05
N PRO A 182 -33.00 10.05 -8.91
CA PRO A 182 -34.25 10.77 -8.75
C PRO A 182 -34.37 11.95 -9.70
N ASN A 183 -35.60 12.34 -10.02
CA ASN A 183 -35.90 13.48 -10.91
C ASN A 183 -35.99 14.79 -10.11
N ASP A 184 -34.87 15.26 -9.60
CA ASP A 184 -34.77 16.51 -8.83
C ASP A 184 -33.52 17.28 -9.22
N MET A 185 -33.68 18.46 -9.78
CA MET A 185 -32.61 19.32 -10.26
C MET A 185 -31.71 19.85 -9.13
N SER A 186 -32.16 19.81 -7.89
CA SER A 186 -31.33 20.20 -6.73
C SER A 186 -30.17 19.23 -6.47
N PHE A 187 -30.16 18.08 -7.14
CA PHE A 187 -29.11 17.07 -7.02
C PHE A 187 -27.99 17.20 -8.05
N VAL A 188 -28.08 18.16 -8.97
CA VAL A 188 -26.99 18.42 -9.93
C VAL A 188 -25.70 18.70 -9.17
N ASP A 189 -24.58 18.18 -9.69
CA ASP A 189 -23.23 18.19 -9.11
C ASP A 189 -23.03 17.36 -7.83
N LYS A 190 -24.07 16.70 -7.31
CA LYS A 190 -23.90 15.68 -6.27
C LYS A 190 -23.44 14.37 -6.87
N THR A 191 -22.98 13.47 -5.99
CA THR A 191 -22.45 12.16 -6.39
C THR A 191 -23.26 10.99 -5.84
N ILE A 192 -23.20 9.88 -6.56
CA ILE A 192 -23.75 8.58 -6.18
C ILE A 192 -22.58 7.60 -6.18
N THR A 193 -22.30 6.96 -5.07
CA THR A 193 -21.27 5.91 -4.99
C THR A 193 -21.94 4.55 -5.09
N VAL A 194 -21.54 3.78 -6.12
CA VAL A 194 -22.01 2.41 -6.32
C VAL A 194 -20.89 1.45 -6.02
N LYS A 195 -21.16 0.44 -5.20
CA LYS A 195 -20.19 -0.58 -4.82
C LYS A 195 -20.59 -1.95 -5.37
N ALA A 196 -19.62 -2.67 -5.88
CA ALA A 196 -19.74 -4.06 -6.30
C ALA A 196 -18.85 -4.92 -5.43
N THR A 197 -19.40 -5.92 -4.75
CA THR A 197 -18.67 -6.86 -3.91
C THR A 197 -18.63 -8.22 -4.59
N VAL A 198 -17.44 -8.78 -4.76
CA VAL A 198 -17.18 -10.12 -5.30
C VAL A 198 -16.32 -10.87 -4.29
N GLY A 199 -16.89 -11.86 -3.63
CA GLY A 199 -16.23 -12.52 -2.50
C GLY A 199 -15.89 -11.50 -1.39
N SER A 200 -14.59 -11.29 -1.15
CA SER A 200 -14.09 -10.29 -0.18
C SER A 200 -13.69 -8.96 -0.82
N ASP A 201 -13.72 -8.86 -2.14
CA ASP A 201 -13.23 -7.71 -2.89
C ASP A 201 -14.36 -6.74 -3.21
N VAL A 202 -14.06 -5.45 -3.09
CA VAL A 202 -15.04 -4.38 -3.33
C VAL A 202 -14.50 -3.43 -4.39
N GLY A 203 -15.28 -3.22 -5.45
CA GLY A 203 -15.05 -2.15 -6.43
C GLY A 203 -16.00 -1.00 -6.19
N GLU A 204 -15.57 0.21 -6.46
CA GLU A 204 -16.39 1.42 -6.32
C GLU A 204 -16.44 2.20 -7.64
N CYS A 205 -17.60 2.79 -7.91
CA CYS A 205 -17.82 3.71 -9.01
C CYS A 205 -18.57 4.94 -8.50
N ILE A 206 -18.00 6.11 -8.71
CA ILE A 206 -18.62 7.38 -8.35
C ILE A 206 -19.23 7.98 -9.61
N LEU A 207 -20.53 8.21 -9.58
CA LEU A 207 -21.29 8.87 -10.65
C LEU A 207 -21.63 10.30 -10.25
N THR A 208 -21.27 11.27 -11.09
CA THR A 208 -21.69 12.67 -10.89
C THR A 208 -23.04 12.92 -11.55
N ILE A 209 -23.96 13.56 -10.84
CA ILE A 209 -25.29 13.89 -11.35
C ILE A 209 -25.19 15.14 -12.22
N THR A 210 -25.73 15.04 -13.43
CA THR A 210 -25.78 16.17 -14.38
C THR A 210 -27.20 16.61 -14.67
N GLY A 211 -27.37 17.89 -15.02
CA GLY A 211 -28.65 18.42 -15.46
C GLY A 211 -29.13 17.73 -16.75
N GLY A 212 -30.45 17.57 -16.87
CA GLY A 212 -31.06 17.20 -18.17
C GLY A 212 -31.07 18.42 -19.10
N LEU A 213 -30.77 18.20 -20.37
CA LEU A 213 -31.13 19.16 -21.43
C LEU A 213 -32.56 18.89 -21.80
#